data_d8ebf96caf7130178d31070fca2198dc
#
_entry.id   d8ebf96caf7130178d31070fca2198dc
#
_cell.length_a   1.000
_cell.length_b   1.000
_cell.length_c   1.000
_cell.angle_alpha   90.00
_cell.angle_beta   90.00
_cell.angle_gamma   90.00
#
_symmetry.space_group_name_H-M   'P 1'
#
loop_
_entity.id
_entity.type
_entity.pdbx_description
1 polymer ?
#
loop_
_entity_poly.entity_id
_entity_poly.type
_entity_poly.pdbx_seq_one_letter_code
_entity_poly.pdbx_strand_id
1 'polypeptide(L)'
;MLVKKSANMRHNDLYDGRESSMSHYKIHPIVVGTKIFDKSMMTYQYGQGETFTIPIYSWYLEGGPKKILVDTGEMHPIQSEDRASAIGGRIYSFEEGLARWGLTPEAVDTIIHTHLHNDHCENDYKCTNAEIFVHEKELESIHLPHPLDYRYLEDFIEEVENNGQIRPVRQDMKILPGIRVMHTPAHTRGGMTVLVDTPKGKAAITGFCVIDENFNPPKEIRAMEMDVIPPGTHVDTYEAYDIMIKLKEMADFILPLHEPRFACIDTIPS
;
A
#
# COMPACT_ATOMS: atom_id res chain seq x y z
N MET A 1 7.92 -68.97 23.21
CA MET A 1 8.13 -67.59 23.69
C MET A 1 8.17 -66.71 22.45
N LEU A 2 7.00 -66.13 22.09
CA LEU A 2 6.80 -65.35 20.84
C LEU A 2 7.08 -63.89 21.14
N VAL A 3 8.05 -63.30 20.42
CA VAL A 3 8.31 -61.88 20.44
C VAL A 3 7.56 -61.26 19.25
N LYS A 4 6.60 -60.41 19.56
CA LYS A 4 5.86 -59.59 18.59
C LYS A 4 6.73 -58.46 18.09
N LYS A 5 6.96 -58.40 16.77
CA LYS A 5 7.52 -57.22 16.10
C LYS A 5 6.43 -56.16 15.96
N SER A 6 6.65 -54.99 16.58
CA SER A 6 5.83 -53.78 16.35
C SER A 6 6.25 -53.15 15.03
N ALA A 7 5.26 -52.89 14.18
CA ALA A 7 5.41 -52.16 12.92
C ALA A 7 5.56 -50.66 13.20
N ASN A 8 6.69 -50.10 12.81
CA ASN A 8 6.89 -48.64 12.71
C ASN A 8 6.13 -48.15 11.49
N MET A 9 5.04 -47.44 11.71
CA MET A 9 4.37 -46.66 10.68
C MET A 9 5.19 -45.39 10.44
N ARG A 10 5.79 -45.28 9.25
CA ARG A 10 6.50 -44.08 8.81
C ARG A 10 5.49 -42.97 8.54
N HIS A 11 5.67 -41.84 9.22
CA HIS A 11 4.94 -40.59 9.02
C HIS A 11 5.56 -39.88 7.81
N ASN A 12 5.25 -40.37 6.60
CA ASN A 12 5.61 -39.69 5.36
C ASN A 12 4.57 -40.13 4.33
N ASP A 13 3.53 -39.33 4.20
CA ASP A 13 2.69 -39.22 3.00
C ASP A 13 1.51 -38.30 3.33
N LEU A 14 1.69 -37.01 3.12
CA LEU A 14 0.63 -36.02 2.86
C LEU A 14 1.28 -34.67 2.52
N TYR A 15 2.22 -34.67 1.56
CA TYR A 15 2.45 -33.47 0.75
C TYR A 15 1.79 -33.74 -0.59
N ASP A 16 0.51 -33.38 -0.70
CA ASP A 16 -0.19 -33.29 -1.97
C ASP A 16 0.49 -32.19 -2.78
N GLY A 17 1.29 -32.60 -3.75
CA GLY A 17 2.04 -31.75 -4.68
C GLY A 17 1.12 -31.07 -5.71
N ARG A 18 0.14 -30.30 -5.24
CA ARG A 18 -0.45 -29.24 -6.04
C ARG A 18 0.53 -28.07 -5.98
N GLU A 19 1.29 -27.89 -7.04
CA GLU A 19 1.89 -26.59 -7.36
C GLU A 19 0.78 -25.55 -7.18
N SER A 20 0.92 -24.71 -6.17
CA SER A 20 0.09 -23.53 -5.96
C SER A 20 0.24 -22.70 -7.25
N SER A 21 -0.79 -22.73 -8.11
CA SER A 21 -0.83 -21.83 -9.26
C SER A 21 -0.47 -20.44 -8.78
N MET A 22 0.60 -19.86 -9.34
CA MET A 22 1.00 -18.51 -8.97
C MET A 22 -0.20 -17.61 -9.25
N SER A 23 -0.79 -17.05 -8.19
CA SER A 23 -1.89 -16.12 -8.34
C SER A 23 -1.31 -14.80 -8.87
N HIS A 24 -1.77 -14.37 -10.05
CA HIS A 24 -1.44 -13.07 -10.60
C HIS A 24 -2.63 -12.14 -10.41
N TYR A 25 -2.33 -10.89 -10.09
CA TYR A 25 -3.34 -9.89 -9.80
C TYR A 25 -3.33 -8.77 -10.84
N LYS A 26 -4.51 -8.22 -11.08
CA LYS A 26 -4.70 -6.91 -11.68
C LYS A 26 -4.87 -5.91 -10.55
N ILE A 27 -4.31 -4.72 -10.72
CA ILE A 27 -4.36 -3.66 -9.74
C ILE A 27 -5.25 -2.55 -10.29
N HIS A 28 -6.26 -2.16 -9.53
CA HIS A 28 -7.21 -1.13 -9.91
C HIS A 28 -7.06 0.08 -8.98
N PRO A 29 -6.43 1.17 -9.44
CA PRO A 29 -6.33 2.39 -8.65
C PRO A 29 -7.70 3.07 -8.57
N ILE A 30 -8.14 3.37 -7.36
CA ILE A 30 -9.38 4.09 -7.06
C ILE A 30 -9.01 5.37 -6.33
N VAL A 31 -9.23 6.54 -6.95
CA VAL A 31 -8.98 7.80 -6.28
C VAL A 31 -10.10 8.08 -5.29
N VAL A 32 -9.77 8.06 -4.00
CA VAL A 32 -10.70 8.27 -2.87
C VAL A 32 -10.28 9.45 -1.99
N GLY A 33 -9.60 10.40 -2.57
CA GLY A 33 -9.18 11.64 -1.93
C GLY A 33 -8.19 12.41 -2.75
N THR A 34 -7.91 13.64 -2.34
CA THR A 34 -6.85 14.48 -2.89
C THR A 34 -6.31 15.45 -1.84
N LYS A 35 -5.02 15.69 -1.86
CA LYS A 35 -4.38 16.75 -1.07
C LYS A 35 -3.67 17.75 -1.98
N ILE A 36 -3.52 18.97 -1.51
CA ILE A 36 -2.74 20.01 -2.20
C ILE A 36 -1.60 20.40 -1.29
N PHE A 37 -0.38 20.25 -1.78
CA PHE A 37 0.84 20.50 -1.04
C PHE A 37 1.84 21.33 -1.86
N ASP A 38 2.88 21.82 -1.19
CA ASP A 38 4.13 22.16 -1.85
C ASP A 38 4.79 20.87 -2.32
N LYS A 39 5.27 20.81 -3.57
CA LYS A 39 5.82 19.61 -4.18
C LYS A 39 6.99 19.03 -3.38
N SER A 40 7.74 19.89 -2.67
CA SER A 40 8.82 19.44 -1.82
C SER A 40 8.40 18.54 -0.65
N MET A 41 7.09 18.43 -0.37
CA MET A 41 6.57 17.39 0.53
C MET A 41 6.71 15.98 -0.03
N MET A 42 6.69 15.84 -1.38
CA MET A 42 6.91 14.56 -2.08
C MET A 42 8.39 14.34 -2.39
N THR A 43 9.13 15.41 -2.71
CA THR A 43 10.49 15.35 -3.27
C THR A 43 11.47 16.11 -2.39
N TYR A 44 12.36 15.40 -1.71
CA TYR A 44 13.35 15.99 -0.79
C TYR A 44 14.22 17.05 -1.46
N GLN A 45 14.17 18.27 -0.92
CA GLN A 45 14.93 19.44 -1.41
C GLN A 45 14.72 19.78 -2.91
N TYR A 46 13.58 19.38 -3.49
CA TYR A 46 13.27 19.65 -4.89
C TYR A 46 11.82 20.09 -5.06
N GLY A 47 11.56 21.05 -5.99
CA GLY A 47 10.21 21.53 -6.29
C GLY A 47 9.61 22.48 -5.23
N GLN A 48 10.44 23.16 -4.42
CA GLN A 48 9.96 24.15 -3.46
C GLN A 48 9.22 25.30 -4.17
N GLY A 49 8.06 25.67 -3.62
CA GLY A 49 7.19 26.72 -4.16
C GLY A 49 6.28 26.26 -5.29
N GLU A 50 6.36 25.00 -5.73
CA GLU A 50 5.44 24.42 -6.70
C GLU A 50 4.21 23.84 -5.97
N THR A 51 3.03 24.38 -6.26
CA THR A 51 1.77 23.78 -5.78
C THR A 51 1.49 22.48 -6.54
N PHE A 52 1.29 21.40 -5.82
CA PHE A 52 1.06 20.08 -6.41
C PHE A 52 -0.17 19.40 -5.78
N THR A 53 -1.07 18.90 -6.63
CA THR A 53 -2.24 18.12 -6.19
C THR A 53 -1.94 16.64 -6.32
N ILE A 54 -2.01 15.93 -5.20
CA ILE A 54 -1.82 14.49 -5.15
C ILE A 54 -3.16 13.76 -5.04
N PRO A 55 -3.34 12.61 -5.72
CA PRO A 55 -4.42 11.68 -5.45
C PRO A 55 -4.13 10.85 -4.21
N ILE A 56 -5.17 10.50 -3.49
CA ILE A 56 -5.18 9.48 -2.44
C ILE A 56 -5.88 8.26 -3.01
N TYR A 57 -5.23 7.12 -2.94
CA TYR A 57 -5.73 5.88 -3.54
C TYR A 57 -6.19 4.87 -2.50
N SER A 58 -7.24 4.12 -2.87
CA SER A 58 -7.44 2.74 -2.46
C SER A 58 -7.16 1.85 -3.67
N TRP A 59 -6.31 0.84 -3.53
CA TRP A 59 -5.93 -0.04 -4.63
C TRP A 59 -6.63 -1.38 -4.50
N TYR A 60 -7.58 -1.67 -5.41
CA TYR A 60 -8.22 -2.98 -5.43
C TYR A 60 -7.36 -4.00 -6.20
N LEU A 61 -7.07 -5.16 -5.58
CA LEU A 61 -6.31 -6.25 -6.17
C LEU A 61 -7.25 -7.37 -6.60
N GLU A 62 -7.49 -7.50 -7.91
CA GLU A 62 -8.34 -8.53 -8.52
C GLU A 62 -7.48 -9.69 -9.01
N GLY A 63 -7.77 -10.94 -8.64
CA GLY A 63 -7.04 -12.11 -9.19
C GLY A 63 -7.09 -13.36 -8.34
N GLY A 64 -7.68 -13.30 -7.16
CA GLY A 64 -7.84 -14.44 -6.24
C GLY A 64 -9.27 -14.58 -5.72
N PRO A 65 -9.51 -15.52 -4.80
CA PRO A 65 -10.84 -15.70 -4.19
C PRO A 65 -11.18 -14.59 -3.19
N LYS A 66 -10.18 -13.89 -2.67
CA LYS A 66 -10.30 -12.78 -1.71
C LYS A 66 -10.45 -11.45 -2.43
N LYS A 67 -11.25 -10.54 -1.86
CA LYS A 67 -11.36 -9.14 -2.26
C LYS A 67 -10.38 -8.35 -1.40
N ILE A 68 -9.35 -7.79 -2.03
CA ILE A 68 -8.20 -7.25 -1.32
C ILE A 68 -8.05 -5.78 -1.66
N LEU A 69 -7.92 -4.94 -0.65
CA LEU A 69 -7.54 -3.53 -0.81
C LEU A 69 -6.14 -3.26 -0.25
N VAL A 70 -5.45 -2.32 -0.86
CA VAL A 70 -4.31 -1.64 -0.25
C VAL A 70 -4.76 -0.21 0.03
N ASP A 71 -4.78 0.17 1.30
CA ASP A 71 -5.33 1.39 1.87
C ASP A 71 -6.83 1.62 1.57
N THR A 72 -7.49 2.48 2.35
CA THR A 72 -8.92 2.76 2.21
C THR A 72 -9.24 4.24 1.94
N GLY A 73 -8.24 5.13 2.02
CA GLY A 73 -8.35 6.53 1.62
C GLY A 73 -9.14 7.41 2.59
N GLU A 74 -9.60 8.56 2.09
CA GLU A 74 -10.33 9.58 2.86
C GLU A 74 -11.81 9.22 2.99
N MET A 75 -12.41 9.48 4.17
CA MET A 75 -13.84 9.28 4.43
C MET A 75 -14.73 10.26 3.65
N HIS A 76 -14.29 11.51 3.53
CA HIS A 76 -15.04 12.60 2.90
C HIS A 76 -14.20 13.30 1.83
N PRO A 77 -13.92 12.65 0.68
CA PRO A 77 -13.10 13.24 -0.36
C PRO A 77 -13.75 14.48 -0.98
N ILE A 78 -12.96 15.50 -1.25
CA ILE A 78 -13.42 16.69 -1.96
C ILE A 78 -13.52 16.38 -3.45
N GLN A 79 -14.75 16.13 -3.92
CA GLN A 79 -15.05 15.83 -5.32
C GLN A 79 -15.28 17.13 -6.12
N SER A 80 -14.23 17.89 -6.38
CA SER A 80 -14.29 19.12 -7.19
C SER A 80 -13.70 18.93 -8.58
N GLU A 81 -14.24 19.66 -9.58
CA GLU A 81 -13.74 19.63 -10.96
C GLU A 81 -12.28 20.11 -11.05
N ASP A 82 -11.91 21.12 -10.28
CA ASP A 82 -10.54 21.64 -10.26
C ASP A 82 -9.55 20.59 -9.77
N ARG A 83 -9.87 19.85 -8.69
CA ARG A 83 -9.02 18.79 -8.16
C ARG A 83 -8.97 17.58 -9.10
N ALA A 84 -10.12 17.20 -9.67
CA ALA A 84 -10.20 16.12 -10.65
C ALA A 84 -9.36 16.44 -11.90
N SER A 85 -9.44 17.67 -12.39
CA SER A 85 -8.62 18.16 -13.51
C SER A 85 -7.12 18.17 -13.17
N ALA A 86 -6.76 18.60 -11.96
CA ALA A 86 -5.35 18.68 -11.53
C ALA A 86 -4.67 17.30 -11.47
N ILE A 87 -5.41 16.25 -11.12
CA ILE A 87 -4.89 14.86 -11.11
C ILE A 87 -5.13 14.12 -12.44
N GLY A 88 -5.84 14.72 -13.39
CA GLY A 88 -6.20 14.09 -14.67
C GLY A 88 -7.15 12.90 -14.55
N GLY A 89 -7.95 12.82 -13.48
CA GLY A 89 -8.80 11.68 -13.17
C GLY A 89 -10.08 12.05 -12.44
N ARG A 90 -10.84 11.05 -11.99
CA ARG A 90 -12.09 11.24 -11.24
C ARG A 90 -11.89 10.86 -9.78
N ILE A 91 -12.47 11.65 -8.89
CA ILE A 91 -12.48 11.42 -7.43
C ILE A 91 -13.81 10.76 -7.07
N TYR A 92 -13.77 9.69 -6.31
CA TYR A 92 -14.95 8.92 -5.88
C TYR A 92 -15.08 8.98 -4.35
N SER A 93 -16.29 8.83 -3.83
CA SER A 93 -16.42 8.31 -2.47
C SER A 93 -15.91 6.86 -2.44
N PHE A 94 -15.59 6.35 -1.26
CA PHE A 94 -15.08 4.99 -1.13
C PHE A 94 -16.04 3.95 -1.72
N GLU A 95 -17.34 4.09 -1.41
CA GLU A 95 -18.40 3.21 -1.89
C GLU A 95 -18.60 3.29 -3.42
N GLU A 96 -18.60 4.50 -3.98
CA GLU A 96 -18.70 4.68 -5.44
C GLU A 96 -17.49 4.05 -6.15
N GLY A 97 -16.30 4.22 -5.59
CA GLY A 97 -15.07 3.64 -6.11
C GLY A 97 -15.12 2.11 -6.16
N LEU A 98 -15.56 1.47 -5.08
CA LEU A 98 -15.71 0.02 -4.99
C LEU A 98 -16.83 -0.50 -5.91
N ALA A 99 -17.95 0.23 -6.00
CA ALA A 99 -19.08 -0.16 -6.85
C ALA A 99 -18.73 -0.27 -8.34
N ARG A 100 -17.71 0.43 -8.83
CA ARG A 100 -17.18 0.27 -10.20
C ARG A 100 -16.71 -1.16 -10.48
N TRP A 101 -16.29 -1.87 -9.44
CA TRP A 101 -15.78 -3.26 -9.50
C TRP A 101 -16.78 -4.27 -8.94
N GLY A 102 -18.05 -3.82 -8.73
CA GLY A 102 -19.12 -4.67 -8.19
C GLY A 102 -18.92 -5.04 -6.72
N LEU A 103 -18.19 -4.23 -5.96
CA LEU A 103 -17.91 -4.45 -4.55
C LEU A 103 -18.69 -3.47 -3.67
N THR A 104 -18.98 -3.92 -2.45
CA THR A 104 -19.34 -3.06 -1.32
C THR A 104 -18.24 -3.12 -0.26
N PRO A 105 -18.16 -2.18 0.68
CA PRO A 105 -17.17 -2.25 1.76
C PRO A 105 -17.21 -3.57 2.54
N GLU A 106 -18.41 -4.10 2.83
CA GLU A 106 -18.58 -5.34 3.58
C GLU A 106 -18.15 -6.58 2.78
N ALA A 107 -18.01 -6.46 1.46
CA ALA A 107 -17.50 -7.55 0.62
C ALA A 107 -15.98 -7.66 0.63
N VAL A 108 -15.27 -6.70 1.24
CA VAL A 108 -13.80 -6.71 1.34
C VAL A 108 -13.37 -7.74 2.38
N ASP A 109 -12.48 -8.65 1.97
CA ASP A 109 -11.95 -9.73 2.82
C ASP A 109 -10.63 -9.36 3.50
N THR A 110 -9.85 -8.49 2.89
CA THR A 110 -8.49 -8.16 3.33
C THR A 110 -8.14 -6.73 2.99
N ILE A 111 -7.60 -6.01 3.96
CA ILE A 111 -6.97 -4.71 3.79
C ILE A 111 -5.50 -4.85 4.16
N ILE A 112 -4.62 -4.24 3.37
CA ILE A 112 -3.19 -4.16 3.67
C ILE A 112 -2.84 -2.68 3.70
N HIS A 113 -2.51 -2.14 4.88
CA HIS A 113 -2.11 -0.76 4.99
C HIS A 113 -0.65 -0.55 4.61
N THR A 114 -0.42 0.46 3.78
CA THR A 114 0.93 0.97 3.57
C THR A 114 1.43 1.67 4.82
N HIS A 115 0.59 2.47 5.47
CA HIS A 115 0.80 3.14 6.76
C HIS A 115 -0.55 3.68 7.29
N LEU A 116 -0.59 4.24 8.50
CA LEU A 116 -1.83 4.68 9.16
C LEU A 116 -1.99 6.21 9.26
N HIS A 117 -1.44 7.00 8.33
CA HIS A 117 -1.91 8.38 8.24
C HIS A 117 -3.39 8.39 7.84
N ASN A 118 -4.12 9.37 8.35
CA ASN A 118 -5.58 9.44 8.25
C ASN A 118 -6.11 9.26 6.82
N ASP A 119 -5.46 9.83 5.82
CA ASP A 119 -5.85 9.71 4.41
C ASP A 119 -5.63 8.32 3.79
N HIS A 120 -5.20 7.33 4.57
CA HIS A 120 -5.03 5.93 4.15
C HIS A 120 -5.95 4.95 4.87
N CYS A 121 -6.55 5.30 6.03
CA CYS A 121 -7.30 4.37 6.87
C CYS A 121 -8.71 4.84 7.29
N GLU A 122 -9.18 5.98 6.80
CA GLU A 122 -10.45 6.58 7.26
C GLU A 122 -11.72 5.77 6.91
N ASN A 123 -11.65 4.78 5.99
CA ASN A 123 -12.81 3.96 5.64
C ASN A 123 -12.74 2.52 6.16
N ASP A 124 -11.78 2.19 7.00
CA ASP A 124 -11.58 0.83 7.53
C ASP A 124 -12.83 0.28 8.23
N TYR A 125 -13.47 1.10 9.05
CA TYR A 125 -14.67 0.74 9.83
C TYR A 125 -15.85 0.26 8.96
N LYS A 126 -15.88 0.65 7.67
CA LYS A 126 -16.89 0.20 6.71
C LYS A 126 -16.68 -1.24 6.25
N CYS A 127 -15.44 -1.72 6.32
CA CYS A 127 -15.03 -3.05 5.86
C CYS A 127 -15.14 -4.08 7.00
N THR A 128 -16.34 -4.27 7.53
CA THR A 128 -16.61 -5.04 8.77
C THR A 128 -16.19 -6.50 8.73
N ASN A 129 -15.95 -7.07 7.55
CA ASN A 129 -15.52 -8.47 7.38
C ASN A 129 -14.02 -8.62 7.06
N ALA A 130 -13.29 -7.51 6.92
CA ALA A 130 -11.90 -7.55 6.49
C ALA A 130 -10.94 -7.93 7.63
N GLU A 131 -9.92 -8.72 7.29
CA GLU A 131 -8.67 -8.81 8.07
C GLU A 131 -7.76 -7.66 7.64
N ILE A 132 -7.25 -6.86 8.59
CA ILE A 132 -6.48 -5.64 8.34
C ILE A 132 -5.03 -5.86 8.72
N PHE A 133 -4.16 -5.97 7.73
CA PHE A 133 -2.71 -6.13 7.91
C PHE A 133 -2.04 -4.77 7.98
N VAL A 134 -1.36 -4.51 9.09
CA VAL A 134 -0.65 -3.26 9.35
C VAL A 134 0.62 -3.54 10.15
N HIS A 135 1.68 -2.78 9.93
CA HIS A 135 2.92 -2.96 10.68
C HIS A 135 2.75 -2.54 12.14
N GLU A 136 3.30 -3.31 13.10
CA GLU A 136 3.15 -3.03 14.54
C GLU A 136 3.61 -1.63 14.95
N LYS A 137 4.63 -1.07 14.27
CA LYS A 137 5.10 0.29 14.53
C LYS A 137 4.11 1.39 14.09
N GLU A 138 3.19 1.08 13.17
CA GLU A 138 2.10 1.99 12.83
C GLU A 138 1.06 2.02 13.96
N LEU A 139 0.75 0.86 14.56
CA LEU A 139 -0.12 0.78 15.73
C LEU A 139 0.50 1.53 16.92
N GLU A 140 1.80 1.37 17.16
CA GLU A 140 2.51 2.16 18.17
C GLU A 140 2.41 3.66 17.89
N SER A 141 2.55 4.06 16.63
CA SER A 141 2.55 5.48 16.23
C SER A 141 1.16 6.11 16.31
N ILE A 142 0.07 5.38 16.01
CA ILE A 142 -1.28 5.92 16.07
C ILE A 142 -1.77 6.08 17.51
N HIS A 143 -1.37 5.17 18.43
CA HIS A 143 -1.72 5.29 19.85
C HIS A 143 -0.85 6.29 20.61
N LEU A 144 0.39 6.53 20.14
CA LEU A 144 1.31 7.50 20.74
C LEU A 144 2.01 8.31 19.65
N PRO A 145 1.28 9.20 18.95
CA PRO A 145 1.83 9.94 17.83
C PRO A 145 2.92 10.91 18.29
N HIS A 146 3.98 10.99 17.47
CA HIS A 146 5.01 12.00 17.70
C HIS A 146 4.43 13.40 17.43
N PRO A 147 4.74 14.44 18.24
CA PRO A 147 4.21 15.80 18.03
C PRO A 147 4.46 16.39 16.64
N LEU A 148 5.47 15.93 15.90
CA LEU A 148 5.74 16.34 14.54
C LEU A 148 4.88 15.60 13.50
N ASP A 149 4.14 14.57 13.91
CA ASP A 149 3.32 13.76 13.01
C ASP A 149 1.85 13.70 13.47
N TYR A 150 1.15 14.81 13.24
CA TYR A 150 -0.25 15.04 13.60
C TYR A 150 -1.25 14.31 12.69
N ARG A 151 -0.78 13.54 11.71
CA ARG A 151 -1.60 12.83 10.72
C ARG A 151 -2.15 11.50 11.23
N TYR A 152 -1.67 11.02 12.37
CA TYR A 152 -2.23 9.86 13.07
C TYR A 152 -3.45 10.27 13.89
N LEU A 153 -4.61 9.68 13.59
CA LEU A 153 -5.87 9.92 14.28
C LEU A 153 -6.43 8.58 14.78
N GLU A 154 -6.34 8.34 16.09
CA GLU A 154 -6.70 7.06 16.73
C GLU A 154 -8.15 6.64 16.48
N ASP A 155 -9.08 7.60 16.37
CA ASP A 155 -10.50 7.37 16.16
C ASP A 155 -10.80 6.45 14.97
N PHE A 156 -9.95 6.45 13.93
CA PHE A 156 -10.15 5.63 12.72
C PHE A 156 -9.75 4.17 12.90
N ILE A 157 -8.92 3.84 13.88
CA ILE A 157 -8.45 2.46 14.11
C ILE A 157 -9.17 1.79 15.30
N GLU A 158 -9.71 2.57 16.25
CA GLU A 158 -10.28 2.07 17.49
C GLU A 158 -11.40 1.02 17.26
N GLU A 159 -12.29 1.28 16.31
CA GLU A 159 -13.41 0.37 16.03
C GLU A 159 -12.91 -0.97 15.49
N VAL A 160 -11.99 -0.96 14.54
CA VAL A 160 -11.48 -2.19 13.91
C VAL A 160 -10.57 -2.99 14.86
N GLU A 161 -9.87 -2.32 15.79
CA GLU A 161 -9.13 -2.98 16.86
C GLU A 161 -10.10 -3.67 17.83
N ASN A 162 -11.13 -2.96 18.28
CA ASN A 162 -12.17 -3.50 19.19
C ASN A 162 -12.89 -4.70 18.56
N ASN A 163 -13.07 -4.70 17.25
CA ASN A 163 -13.67 -5.80 16.48
C ASN A 163 -12.69 -6.96 16.22
N GLY A 164 -11.42 -6.84 16.62
CA GLY A 164 -10.41 -7.88 16.45
C GLY A 164 -10.00 -8.12 14.99
N GLN A 165 -10.13 -7.12 14.12
CA GLN A 165 -9.82 -7.22 12.69
C GLN A 165 -8.31 -7.07 12.40
N ILE A 166 -7.54 -6.44 13.30
CA ILE A 166 -6.13 -6.14 13.12
C ILE A 166 -5.25 -7.40 13.12
N ARG A 167 -4.34 -7.45 12.15
CA ARG A 167 -3.30 -8.48 11.99
C ARG A 167 -1.94 -7.80 11.93
N PRO A 168 -1.24 -7.66 13.08
CA PRO A 168 0.04 -6.97 13.13
C PRO A 168 1.12 -7.68 12.31
N VAL A 169 1.78 -6.91 11.45
CA VAL A 169 2.95 -7.33 10.68
C VAL A 169 4.21 -6.87 11.42
N ARG A 170 5.22 -7.76 11.56
CA ARG A 170 6.47 -7.48 12.29
C ARG A 170 7.71 -7.52 11.43
N GLN A 171 7.60 -8.11 10.26
CA GLN A 171 8.70 -8.32 9.32
C GLN A 171 8.16 -8.54 7.91
N ASP A 172 9.05 -8.54 6.94
CA ASP A 172 8.69 -8.91 5.57
C ASP A 172 8.00 -10.28 5.56
N MET A 173 6.80 -10.35 4.96
CA MET A 173 6.07 -11.60 4.93
C MET A 173 5.17 -11.73 3.70
N LYS A 174 4.79 -12.97 3.39
CA LYS A 174 3.75 -13.27 2.42
C LYS A 174 2.39 -13.16 3.10
N ILE A 175 1.51 -12.36 2.55
CA ILE A 175 0.11 -12.22 3.03
C ILE A 175 -0.77 -13.27 2.35
N LEU A 176 -0.69 -13.35 1.01
CA LEU A 176 -1.43 -14.29 0.17
C LEU A 176 -0.51 -14.79 -0.96
N PRO A 177 -0.87 -15.88 -1.67
CA PRO A 177 -0.16 -16.26 -2.88
C PRO A 177 -0.10 -15.07 -3.87
N GLY A 178 1.11 -14.66 -4.28
CA GLY A 178 1.33 -13.51 -5.16
C GLY A 178 1.30 -12.14 -4.49
N ILE A 179 1.09 -12.05 -3.18
CA ILE A 179 1.12 -10.79 -2.43
C ILE A 179 2.05 -10.90 -1.22
N ARG A 180 2.99 -9.99 -1.13
CA ARG A 180 3.95 -9.85 -0.02
C ARG A 180 3.98 -8.41 0.48
N VAL A 181 4.31 -8.22 1.74
CA VAL A 181 4.67 -6.92 2.30
C VAL A 181 6.14 -6.87 2.64
N MET A 182 6.74 -5.72 2.43
CA MET A 182 8.11 -5.40 2.80
C MET A 182 8.09 -4.19 3.71
N HIS A 183 8.73 -4.28 4.88
CA HIS A 183 8.91 -3.13 5.77
C HIS A 183 9.82 -2.11 5.11
N THR A 184 9.31 -0.90 4.91
CA THR A 184 9.99 0.20 4.21
C THR A 184 9.81 1.50 5.01
N PRO A 185 10.56 1.66 6.13
CA PRO A 185 10.40 2.78 7.06
C PRO A 185 11.00 4.09 6.51
N ALA A 186 10.52 4.51 5.34
CA ALA A 186 10.98 5.73 4.67
C ALA A 186 10.18 6.96 5.08
N HIS A 187 8.85 6.88 5.04
CA HIS A 187 7.93 7.99 5.33
C HIS A 187 7.41 7.94 6.78
N THR A 188 7.08 6.76 7.25
CA THR A 188 6.70 6.46 8.63
C THR A 188 7.55 5.32 9.16
N ARG A 189 7.55 5.13 10.48
CA ARG A 189 8.37 4.08 11.12
C ARG A 189 7.91 2.66 10.78
N GLY A 190 6.64 2.49 10.51
CA GLY A 190 6.02 1.21 10.18
C GLY A 190 5.58 1.10 8.71
N GLY A 191 6.00 2.04 7.85
CA GLY A 191 5.63 2.03 6.44
C GLY A 191 5.95 0.70 5.77
N MET A 192 5.03 0.20 4.94
CA MET A 192 5.18 -1.03 4.17
C MET A 192 4.98 -0.78 2.67
N THR A 193 5.78 -1.43 1.84
CA THR A 193 5.52 -1.56 0.42
C THR A 193 4.84 -2.89 0.14
N VAL A 194 3.76 -2.87 -0.66
CA VAL A 194 3.03 -4.07 -1.06
C VAL A 194 3.54 -4.54 -2.42
N LEU A 195 4.14 -5.72 -2.44
CA LEU A 195 4.64 -6.38 -3.65
C LEU A 195 3.56 -7.32 -4.19
N VAL A 196 3.17 -7.12 -5.44
CA VAL A 196 2.08 -7.84 -6.11
C VAL A 196 2.58 -8.51 -7.38
N ASP A 197 2.43 -9.83 -7.48
CA ASP A 197 2.75 -10.57 -8.70
C ASP A 197 1.62 -10.32 -9.73
N THR A 198 1.98 -9.77 -10.89
CA THR A 198 1.06 -9.47 -11.99
C THR A 198 1.39 -10.30 -13.23
N PRO A 199 0.48 -10.40 -14.23
CA PRO A 199 0.78 -11.10 -15.49
C PRO A 199 1.97 -10.55 -16.27
N LYS A 200 2.41 -9.32 -15.97
CA LYS A 200 3.54 -8.67 -16.66
C LYS A 200 4.77 -8.45 -15.77
N GLY A 201 4.80 -9.06 -14.58
CA GLY A 201 5.90 -8.94 -13.62
C GLY A 201 5.44 -8.45 -12.25
N LYS A 202 6.39 -8.12 -11.40
CA LYS A 202 6.15 -7.72 -10.02
C LYS A 202 5.90 -6.21 -9.94
N ALA A 203 4.76 -5.83 -9.38
CA ALA A 203 4.44 -4.46 -9.03
C ALA A 203 4.79 -4.16 -7.57
N ALA A 204 5.23 -2.94 -7.27
CA ALA A 204 5.44 -2.44 -5.93
C ALA A 204 4.57 -1.20 -5.69
N ILE A 205 3.50 -1.33 -4.90
CA ILE A 205 2.74 -0.20 -4.36
C ILE A 205 3.54 0.31 -3.17
N THR A 206 4.11 1.51 -3.31
CA THR A 206 5.05 2.04 -2.31
C THR A 206 4.33 2.50 -1.04
N GLY A 207 4.99 2.35 0.11
CA GLY A 207 4.45 2.77 1.41
C GLY A 207 4.92 4.15 1.87
N PHE A 208 5.26 5.05 0.94
CA PHE A 208 5.75 6.39 1.29
C PHE A 208 5.19 7.45 0.36
N CYS A 209 5.19 8.70 0.84
CA CYS A 209 4.64 9.86 0.16
C CYS A 209 5.52 10.27 -1.03
N VAL A 210 5.29 9.65 -2.20
CA VAL A 210 6.10 9.83 -3.43
C VAL A 210 5.24 9.89 -4.69
N ILE A 211 5.83 10.48 -5.72
CA ILE A 211 5.36 10.60 -7.09
C ILE A 211 6.39 10.00 -8.07
N ASP A 212 6.11 10.01 -9.36
CA ASP A 212 7.00 9.39 -10.36
C ASP A 212 8.42 9.99 -10.36
N GLU A 213 8.55 11.30 -10.17
CA GLU A 213 9.85 11.98 -10.13
C GLU A 213 10.78 11.46 -9.03
N ASN A 214 10.23 10.88 -7.96
CA ASN A 214 11.06 10.29 -6.92
C ASN A 214 11.85 9.08 -7.44
N PHE A 215 11.26 8.28 -8.33
CA PHE A 215 11.90 7.09 -8.92
C PHE A 215 12.52 7.36 -10.29
N ASN A 216 12.09 8.42 -10.97
CA ASN A 216 12.58 8.85 -12.27
C ASN A 216 13.02 10.32 -12.22
N PRO A 217 14.11 10.64 -11.49
CA PRO A 217 14.56 12.01 -11.30
C PRO A 217 14.85 12.74 -12.62
N PRO A 218 14.64 14.06 -12.70
CA PRO A 218 15.02 14.85 -13.84
C PRO A 218 16.54 14.81 -14.09
N LYS A 219 16.94 15.24 -15.28
CA LYS A 219 18.34 15.12 -15.73
C LYS A 219 19.34 15.83 -14.80
N GLU A 220 18.94 16.94 -14.22
CA GLU A 220 19.75 17.77 -13.33
C GLU A 220 20.12 17.02 -12.06
N ILE A 221 19.18 16.28 -11.52
CA ILE A 221 19.35 15.45 -10.32
C ILE A 221 20.20 14.21 -10.66
N ARG A 222 19.91 13.55 -11.80
CA ARG A 222 20.72 12.40 -12.26
C ARG A 222 22.17 12.78 -12.58
N ALA A 223 22.42 14.02 -13.00
CA ALA A 223 23.78 14.53 -13.20
C ALA A 223 24.58 14.66 -11.89
N MET A 224 23.92 14.63 -10.74
CA MET A 224 24.53 14.58 -9.41
C MET A 224 24.72 13.13 -8.91
N GLU A 225 24.59 12.13 -9.79
CA GLU A 225 24.66 10.70 -9.46
C GLU A 225 23.57 10.24 -8.47
N MET A 226 22.42 10.90 -8.47
CA MET A 226 21.26 10.50 -7.67
C MET A 226 20.24 9.79 -8.57
N ASP A 227 20.03 8.51 -8.32
CA ASP A 227 19.10 7.65 -9.08
C ASP A 227 17.66 7.71 -8.59
N VAL A 228 17.44 8.28 -7.41
CA VAL A 228 16.13 8.53 -6.81
C VAL A 228 16.16 9.85 -6.02
N ILE A 229 14.99 10.43 -5.79
CA ILE A 229 14.80 11.54 -4.85
C ILE A 229 14.00 10.98 -3.66
N PRO A 230 14.53 10.98 -2.42
CA PRO A 230 13.76 10.57 -1.26
C PRO A 230 12.46 11.37 -1.08
N PRO A 231 11.43 10.85 -0.37
CA PRO A 231 10.25 11.64 -0.05
C PRO A 231 10.64 12.87 0.77
N GLY A 232 9.95 13.98 0.56
CA GLY A 232 10.17 15.22 1.33
C GLY A 232 9.75 15.08 2.80
N THR A 233 8.74 14.24 3.06
CA THR A 233 8.32 13.83 4.40
C THR A 233 8.85 12.43 4.69
N HIS A 234 9.83 12.34 5.57
CA HIS A 234 10.55 11.09 5.85
C HIS A 234 10.97 11.00 7.32
N VAL A 235 11.25 9.77 7.76
CA VAL A 235 11.82 9.47 9.09
C VAL A 235 13.35 9.59 9.04
N ASP A 236 13.97 8.95 8.03
CA ASP A 236 15.40 9.00 7.77
C ASP A 236 15.63 9.08 6.25
N THR A 237 16.36 10.10 5.82
CA THR A 237 16.59 10.38 4.40
C THR A 237 17.48 9.33 3.73
N TYR A 238 18.53 8.88 4.43
CA TYR A 238 19.48 7.91 3.88
C TYR A 238 18.81 6.54 3.76
N GLU A 239 18.11 6.12 4.81
CA GLU A 239 17.35 4.86 4.79
C GLU A 239 16.28 4.88 3.68
N ALA A 240 15.58 6.00 3.51
CA ALA A 240 14.61 6.16 2.42
C ALA A 240 15.26 6.02 1.04
N TYR A 241 16.41 6.65 0.82
CA TYR A 241 17.17 6.53 -0.45
C TYR A 241 17.53 5.07 -0.74
N ASP A 242 18.13 4.37 0.22
CA ASP A 242 18.58 2.98 0.06
C ASP A 242 17.41 2.03 -0.20
N ILE A 243 16.28 2.22 0.50
CA ILE A 243 15.04 1.46 0.28
C ILE A 243 14.52 1.68 -1.15
N MET A 244 14.51 2.92 -1.65
CA MET A 244 14.01 3.22 -3.00
C MET A 244 14.88 2.60 -4.08
N ILE A 245 16.21 2.59 -3.94
CA ILE A 245 17.12 1.87 -4.84
C ILE A 245 16.79 0.38 -4.84
N LYS A 246 16.66 -0.22 -3.66
CA LYS A 246 16.30 -1.64 -3.51
C LYS A 246 14.96 -1.97 -4.19
N LEU A 247 13.96 -1.11 -4.08
CA LEU A 247 12.67 -1.31 -4.75
C LEU A 247 12.79 -1.26 -6.28
N LYS A 248 13.61 -0.36 -6.84
CA LYS A 248 13.88 -0.31 -8.30
C LYS A 248 14.54 -1.59 -8.80
N GLU A 249 15.35 -2.26 -7.99
CA GLU A 249 16.00 -3.52 -8.33
C GLU A 249 15.06 -4.73 -8.23
N MET A 250 14.06 -4.66 -7.34
CA MET A 250 13.19 -5.79 -7.00
C MET A 250 11.91 -5.87 -7.82
N ALA A 251 11.39 -4.73 -8.32
CA ALA A 251 10.10 -4.64 -8.97
C ALA A 251 10.22 -4.26 -10.44
N ASP A 252 9.37 -4.85 -11.28
CA ASP A 252 9.26 -4.51 -12.70
C ASP A 252 8.46 -3.23 -12.91
N PHE A 253 7.55 -2.92 -11.96
CA PHE A 253 6.70 -1.72 -11.96
C PHE A 253 6.73 -1.09 -10.58
N ILE A 254 7.10 0.18 -10.50
CA ILE A 254 6.91 0.97 -9.29
C ILE A 254 5.60 1.75 -9.44
N LEU A 255 4.75 1.65 -8.43
CA LEU A 255 3.51 2.39 -8.28
C LEU A 255 3.67 3.37 -7.11
N PRO A 256 4.20 4.59 -7.37
CA PRO A 256 4.32 5.61 -6.34
C PRO A 256 2.95 5.95 -5.77
N LEU A 257 2.86 6.03 -4.45
CA LEU A 257 1.59 6.03 -3.72
C LEU A 257 0.65 7.19 -4.10
N HIS A 258 1.22 8.34 -4.52
CA HIS A 258 0.46 9.56 -4.82
C HIS A 258 0.67 10.06 -6.27
N GLU A 259 1.03 9.18 -7.18
CA GLU A 259 1.31 9.55 -8.58
C GLU A 259 0.03 9.83 -9.38
N PRO A 260 -0.18 11.06 -9.90
CA PRO A 260 -1.41 11.42 -10.61
C PRO A 260 -1.69 10.60 -11.88
N ARG A 261 -0.66 10.09 -12.58
CA ARG A 261 -0.86 9.34 -13.84
C ARG A 261 -1.75 8.11 -13.69
N PHE A 262 -1.90 7.56 -12.48
CA PHE A 262 -2.76 6.41 -12.25
C PHE A 262 -4.24 6.78 -12.07
N ALA A 263 -4.57 8.06 -11.87
CA ALA A 263 -5.94 8.52 -11.66
C ALA A 263 -6.87 8.31 -12.88
N CYS A 264 -6.29 8.19 -14.09
CA CYS A 264 -7.01 7.91 -15.33
C CYS A 264 -6.85 6.46 -15.83
N ILE A 265 -6.23 5.58 -15.04
CA ILE A 265 -6.00 4.18 -15.41
C ILE A 265 -6.97 3.30 -14.65
N ASP A 266 -7.72 2.45 -15.38
CA ASP A 266 -8.67 1.52 -14.73
C ASP A 266 -7.96 0.25 -14.24
N THR A 267 -6.90 -0.21 -14.91
CA THR A 267 -6.27 -1.51 -14.60
C THR A 267 -4.78 -1.51 -14.89
N ILE A 268 -3.98 -2.03 -13.95
CA ILE A 268 -2.53 -2.23 -14.08
C ILE A 268 -2.21 -3.72 -13.87
N PRO A 269 -1.41 -4.35 -14.71
CA PRO A 269 -1.00 -3.88 -16.05
C PRO A 269 -2.17 -3.90 -17.03
N SER A 270 -2.18 -2.92 -17.91
CA SER A 270 -3.17 -2.82 -18.99
C SER A 270 -2.82 -3.74 -20.16
#